data_5de50a00696b6806273d817fab77a5eb
#
_entry.id   5de50a00696b6806273d817fab77a5eb
#
_cell.length_a   1.000
_cell.length_b   1.000
_cell.length_c   1.000
_cell.angle_alpha   90.00
_cell.angle_beta   90.00
_cell.angle_gamma   90.00
#
_symmetry.space_group_name_H-M   'P 1'
#
loop_
_entity.id
_entity.type
_entity.pdbx_description
1 polymer ?
#
loop_
_entity_poly.entity_id
_entity_poly.type
_entity_poly.pdbx_seq_one_letter_code
_entity_poly.pdbx_strand_id
1 'polypeptide(L)'
;MCAYLETWHLDIEEFLDLRKNTGDDRRRTHDMNTANWVPDLFMKRVELDKNWTLFSPGEAPDLHDLTGLAFEKRYEEYEALAAEGKMDQHKTIPAKDLWRKMLTMLFETGHPWITFKDSCNLRSPQQHIGVIHSSNLCTEITLNTSNDEIAVCNLGSVNLPQHMRDGILDEEKVKRTVTTALRMLDNVIDINYYSVDTAKNSNLKHRPVGMGLMGFQDALYMQDAPYCSDAAIEFADRSMEIISYHAIHASSELAKERGTYPCLLYTSPSPRD
;
A
#
# COMPACT_ATOMS: atom_id res chain seq x y z
N MET A 1 0.86 -1.26 -15.73
CA MET A 1 1.89 -1.92 -14.87
C MET A 1 2.56 -0.84 -14.02
N CYS A 2 2.92 -1.15 -12.76
CA CYS A 2 3.74 -0.27 -11.92
C CYS A 2 4.93 -1.07 -11.35
N ALA A 3 6.13 -0.52 -11.47
CA ALA A 3 7.32 -1.09 -10.84
C ALA A 3 7.63 -0.32 -9.56
N TYR A 4 7.87 -1.07 -8.49
CA TYR A 4 8.29 -0.54 -7.19
C TYR A 4 9.77 -0.79 -6.97
N LEU A 5 10.49 0.19 -6.44
CA LEU A 5 11.88 0.03 -6.04
C LEU A 5 12.12 0.71 -4.68
N GLU A 6 12.86 0.01 -3.82
CA GLU A 6 13.26 0.57 -2.53
C GLU A 6 14.38 1.60 -2.67
N THR A 7 14.37 2.62 -1.82
CA THR A 7 15.33 3.74 -1.91
C THR A 7 16.77 3.36 -1.61
N TRP A 8 17.01 2.19 -1.01
CA TRP A 8 18.38 1.68 -0.73
C TRP A 8 18.99 0.90 -1.89
N HIS A 9 18.22 0.60 -2.95
CA HIS A 9 18.70 -0.18 -4.08
C HIS A 9 19.75 0.59 -4.89
N LEU A 10 20.83 -0.07 -5.32
CA LEU A 10 21.94 0.54 -6.05
C LEU A 10 21.50 1.28 -7.33
N ASP A 11 20.49 0.76 -8.02
CA ASP A 11 19.97 1.31 -9.29
C ASP A 11 18.91 2.39 -9.09
N ILE A 12 18.68 2.89 -7.87
CA ILE A 12 17.60 3.84 -7.60
C ILE A 12 17.70 5.11 -8.45
N GLU A 13 18.91 5.62 -8.69
CA GLU A 13 19.10 6.84 -9.46
C GLU A 13 18.73 6.66 -10.95
N GLU A 14 19.04 5.48 -11.52
CA GLU A 14 18.66 5.14 -12.90
C GLU A 14 17.17 4.85 -13.01
N PHE A 15 16.58 4.19 -11.99
CA PHE A 15 15.14 3.96 -11.90
C PHE A 15 14.34 5.27 -11.91
N LEU A 16 14.80 6.30 -11.20
CA LEU A 16 14.18 7.63 -11.21
C LEU A 16 14.16 8.26 -12.60
N ASP A 17 15.17 7.97 -13.43
CA ASP A 17 15.31 8.53 -14.77
C ASP A 17 14.44 7.81 -15.83
N LEU A 18 13.82 6.68 -15.51
CA LEU A 18 13.04 5.88 -16.46
C LEU A 18 11.87 6.65 -17.12
N ARG A 19 11.30 7.61 -16.44
CA ARG A 19 10.15 8.40 -16.91
C ARG A 19 10.52 9.78 -17.46
N LYS A 20 11.80 10.14 -17.51
CA LYS A 20 12.23 11.44 -18.07
C LYS A 20 11.77 11.64 -19.50
N ASN A 21 11.35 12.86 -19.83
CA ASN A 21 10.93 13.27 -21.17
C ASN A 21 12.13 13.59 -22.09
N THR A 22 13.35 13.46 -21.61
CA THR A 22 14.60 13.79 -22.30
C THR A 22 15.60 12.64 -22.24
N GLY A 23 16.56 12.62 -23.16
CA GLY A 23 17.63 11.62 -23.21
C GLY A 23 17.34 10.51 -24.23
N ASP A 24 18.02 9.37 -24.10
CA ASP A 24 17.88 8.22 -25.01
C ASP A 24 16.59 7.44 -24.72
N ASP A 25 15.65 7.42 -25.67
CA ASP A 25 14.36 6.73 -25.56
C ASP A 25 14.51 5.24 -25.25
N ARG A 26 15.59 4.60 -25.66
CA ARG A 26 15.87 3.19 -25.35
C ARG A 26 16.10 2.93 -23.86
N ARG A 27 16.37 3.99 -23.09
CA ARG A 27 16.52 3.95 -21.63
C ARG A 27 15.30 4.49 -20.89
N ARG A 28 14.17 4.60 -21.59
CA ARG A 28 12.92 5.14 -21.04
C ARG A 28 11.82 4.08 -21.07
N THR A 29 10.89 4.18 -20.14
CA THR A 29 9.73 3.28 -20.02
C THR A 29 8.47 4.11 -19.84
N HIS A 30 8.06 4.82 -20.89
CA HIS A 30 6.93 5.76 -20.83
C HIS A 30 5.59 5.09 -20.48
N ASP A 31 5.41 3.83 -20.82
CA ASP A 31 4.18 3.06 -20.56
C ASP A 31 4.17 2.33 -19.22
N MET A 32 5.25 2.41 -18.44
CA MET A 32 5.35 1.81 -17.12
C MET A 32 5.34 2.89 -16.04
N ASN A 33 4.42 2.78 -15.09
CA ASN A 33 4.44 3.62 -13.90
C ASN A 33 5.55 3.16 -12.95
N THR A 34 6.11 4.10 -12.20
CA THR A 34 7.16 3.82 -11.21
C THR A 34 6.75 4.34 -9.84
N ALA A 35 7.17 3.64 -8.81
CA ALA A 35 6.94 4.01 -7.42
C ALA A 35 8.17 3.69 -6.55
N ASN A 36 8.42 4.50 -5.55
CA ASN A 36 9.43 4.23 -4.55
C ASN A 36 8.80 3.64 -3.29
N TRP A 37 9.43 2.59 -2.77
CA TRP A 37 9.11 1.96 -1.50
C TRP A 37 10.11 2.47 -0.46
N VAL A 38 9.65 3.36 0.43
CA VAL A 38 10.50 4.22 1.25
C VAL A 38 10.48 3.76 2.70
N PRO A 39 11.62 3.29 3.27
CA PRO A 39 11.71 3.00 4.69
C PRO A 39 11.82 4.28 5.53
N ASP A 40 11.32 4.25 6.75
CA ASP A 40 11.33 5.38 7.69
C ASP A 40 12.75 5.90 7.96
N LEU A 41 13.74 5.01 8.01
CA LEU A 41 15.14 5.38 8.18
C LEU A 41 15.63 6.35 7.11
N PHE A 42 15.20 6.18 5.84
CA PHE A 42 15.57 7.12 4.77
C PHE A 42 15.06 8.54 5.09
N MET A 43 13.80 8.67 5.51
CA MET A 43 13.22 9.97 5.86
C MET A 43 13.88 10.59 7.10
N LYS A 44 14.22 9.78 8.11
CA LYS A 44 15.03 10.24 9.26
C LYS A 44 16.38 10.81 8.81
N ARG A 45 17.04 10.17 7.85
CA ARG A 45 18.33 10.64 7.33
C ARG A 45 18.22 11.87 6.45
N VAL A 46 17.13 12.02 5.71
CA VAL A 46 16.79 13.25 4.98
C VAL A 46 16.61 14.42 5.95
N GLU A 47 15.85 14.24 7.03
CA GLU A 47 15.62 15.26 8.05
C GLU A 47 16.91 15.67 8.76
N LEU A 48 17.72 14.70 9.15
CA LEU A 48 18.98 14.91 9.88
C LEU A 48 20.20 15.27 9.00
N ASP A 49 20.00 15.44 7.69
CA ASP A 49 21.06 15.76 6.72
C ASP A 49 22.22 14.75 6.73
N LYS A 50 21.88 13.47 6.78
CA LYS A 50 22.85 12.37 6.81
C LYS A 50 23.03 11.75 5.43
N ASN A 51 24.04 10.90 5.31
CA ASN A 51 24.28 10.09 4.13
C ASN A 51 23.32 8.90 4.07
N TRP A 52 23.13 8.41 2.86
CA TRP A 52 22.36 7.22 2.52
C TRP A 52 23.21 6.31 1.64
N THR A 53 23.34 5.05 2.00
CA THR A 53 24.13 4.09 1.25
C THR A 53 23.22 3.22 0.40
N LEU A 54 23.51 3.16 -0.88
CA LEU A 54 22.86 2.30 -1.84
C LEU A 54 23.59 0.96 -1.89
N PHE A 55 22.88 -0.15 -1.87
CA PHE A 55 23.43 -1.50 -1.89
C PHE A 55 22.90 -2.30 -3.08
N SER A 56 23.74 -3.23 -3.56
CA SER A 56 23.27 -4.29 -4.43
C SER A 56 22.43 -5.29 -3.64
N PRO A 57 21.23 -5.71 -4.14
CA PRO A 57 20.43 -6.73 -3.46
C PRO A 57 21.12 -8.09 -3.37
N GLY A 58 22.15 -8.33 -4.20
CA GLY A 58 22.99 -9.52 -4.10
C GLY A 58 23.88 -9.56 -2.85
N GLU A 59 24.26 -8.38 -2.33
CA GLU A 59 25.09 -8.27 -1.12
C GLU A 59 24.27 -7.93 0.15
N ALA A 60 23.07 -7.37 -0.02
CA ALA A 60 22.15 -7.03 1.07
C ALA A 60 20.75 -7.63 0.84
N PRO A 61 20.63 -8.97 0.71
CA PRO A 61 19.41 -9.61 0.24
C PRO A 61 18.24 -9.55 1.24
N ASP A 62 18.53 -9.44 2.53
CA ASP A 62 17.53 -9.46 3.61
C ASP A 62 16.89 -8.10 3.88
N LEU A 63 17.42 -6.99 3.36
CA LEU A 63 16.82 -5.67 3.55
C LEU A 63 15.40 -5.56 2.98
N HIS A 64 15.13 -6.33 1.94
CA HIS A 64 13.80 -6.36 1.32
C HIS A 64 12.72 -6.91 2.28
N ASP A 65 13.09 -7.87 3.11
CA ASP A 65 12.18 -8.56 4.04
C ASP A 65 12.12 -7.93 5.43
N LEU A 66 12.88 -6.87 5.69
CA LEU A 66 12.94 -6.20 6.99
C LEU A 66 12.20 -4.87 6.98
N THR A 67 11.62 -4.51 8.14
CA THR A 67 10.88 -3.26 8.35
C THR A 67 11.20 -2.64 9.70
N GLY A 68 10.96 -1.33 9.86
CA GLY A 68 11.10 -0.60 11.10
C GLY A 68 12.50 -0.71 11.71
N LEU A 69 12.58 -0.94 13.02
CA LEU A 69 13.85 -1.02 13.75
C LEU A 69 14.73 -2.19 13.31
N ALA A 70 14.15 -3.29 12.83
CA ALA A 70 14.92 -4.42 12.32
C ALA A 70 15.64 -4.04 11.01
N PHE A 71 14.95 -3.33 10.12
CA PHE A 71 15.55 -2.76 8.91
C PHE A 71 16.66 -1.76 9.27
N GLU A 72 16.39 -0.82 10.17
CA GLU A 72 17.35 0.21 10.60
C GLU A 72 18.64 -0.42 11.10
N LYS A 73 18.55 -1.38 12.04
CA LYS A 73 19.70 -2.10 12.58
C LYS A 73 20.50 -2.82 11.50
N ARG A 74 19.81 -3.56 10.64
CA ARG A 74 20.47 -4.35 9.60
C ARG A 74 21.11 -3.49 8.52
N TYR A 75 20.46 -2.40 8.17
CA TYR A 75 21.01 -1.43 7.23
C TYR A 75 22.30 -0.80 7.76
N GLU A 76 22.38 -0.43 9.04
CA GLU A 76 23.57 0.12 9.67
C GLU A 76 24.68 -0.92 9.80
N GLU A 77 24.36 -2.21 9.99
CA GLU A 77 25.34 -3.30 9.92
C GLU A 77 25.97 -3.40 8.52
N TYR A 78 25.18 -3.27 7.46
CA TYR A 78 25.69 -3.25 6.09
C TYR A 78 26.55 -2.00 5.82
N GLU A 79 26.21 -0.85 6.33
CA GLU A 79 27.05 0.35 6.23
C GLU A 79 28.40 0.15 6.92
N ALA A 80 28.44 -0.52 8.08
CA ALA A 80 29.67 -0.86 8.77
C ALA A 80 30.54 -1.83 7.95
N LEU A 81 29.93 -2.86 7.35
CA LEU A 81 30.63 -3.79 6.47
C LEU A 81 31.19 -3.12 5.22
N ALA A 82 30.44 -2.19 4.63
CA ALA A 82 30.91 -1.39 3.50
C ALA A 82 32.11 -0.49 3.88
N ALA A 83 32.05 0.15 5.05
CA ALA A 83 33.15 0.96 5.56
C ALA A 83 34.43 0.15 5.88
N GLU A 84 34.28 -1.12 6.23
CA GLU A 84 35.38 -2.07 6.42
C GLU A 84 35.93 -2.66 5.12
N GLY A 85 35.34 -2.29 3.96
CA GLY A 85 35.74 -2.82 2.65
C GLY A 85 35.31 -4.28 2.41
N LYS A 86 34.29 -4.75 3.08
CA LYS A 86 33.74 -6.12 2.96
C LYS A 86 32.56 -6.22 1.97
N MET A 87 32.20 -5.12 1.33
CA MET A 87 31.15 -5.04 0.30
C MET A 87 31.70 -4.33 -0.92
N ASP A 88 31.51 -4.90 -2.09
CA ASP A 88 32.06 -4.37 -3.35
C ASP A 88 31.07 -3.46 -4.09
N GLN A 89 29.78 -3.76 -3.99
CA GLN A 89 28.74 -3.09 -4.77
C GLN A 89 27.86 -2.19 -3.88
N HIS A 90 28.41 -1.06 -3.51
CA HIS A 90 27.69 -0.04 -2.77
C HIS A 90 28.06 1.38 -3.25
N LYS A 91 27.22 2.36 -2.94
CA LYS A 91 27.45 3.78 -3.23
C LYS A 91 26.83 4.63 -2.12
N THR A 92 27.59 5.51 -1.51
CA THR A 92 27.08 6.43 -0.48
C THR A 92 26.84 7.81 -1.07
N ILE A 93 25.67 8.37 -0.84
CA ILE A 93 25.24 9.69 -1.32
C ILE A 93 24.53 10.46 -0.18
N PRO A 94 24.44 11.81 -0.23
CA PRO A 94 23.61 12.53 0.71
C PRO A 94 22.12 12.15 0.54
N ALA A 95 21.43 11.80 1.63
CA ALA A 95 20.02 11.42 1.58
C ALA A 95 19.14 12.54 1.00
N LYS A 96 19.45 13.80 1.31
CA LYS A 96 18.74 14.98 0.75
C LYS A 96 18.86 15.10 -0.76
N ASP A 97 19.99 14.70 -1.34
CA ASP A 97 20.17 14.78 -2.79
C ASP A 97 19.32 13.74 -3.52
N LEU A 98 19.26 12.51 -2.98
CA LEU A 98 18.34 11.50 -3.51
C LEU A 98 16.89 11.95 -3.36
N TRP A 99 16.50 12.45 -2.18
CA TRP A 99 15.14 12.96 -1.94
C TRP A 99 14.78 14.09 -2.91
N ARG A 100 15.71 15.02 -3.11
CA ARG A 100 15.52 16.13 -4.07
C ARG A 100 15.34 15.62 -5.49
N LYS A 101 16.12 14.60 -5.90
CA LYS A 101 15.98 13.95 -7.21
C LYS A 101 14.62 13.27 -7.35
N MET A 102 14.15 12.55 -6.32
CA MET A 102 12.81 11.92 -6.30
C MET A 102 11.71 12.98 -6.49
N LEU A 103 11.75 14.06 -5.74
CA LEU A 103 10.76 15.15 -5.84
C LEU A 103 10.83 15.86 -7.19
N THR A 104 12.01 16.07 -7.75
CA THR A 104 12.18 16.66 -9.08
C THR A 104 11.51 15.80 -10.14
N MET A 105 11.75 14.48 -10.12
CA MET A 105 11.13 13.57 -11.07
C MET A 105 9.61 13.49 -10.89
N LEU A 106 9.14 13.47 -9.65
CA LEU A 106 7.71 13.51 -9.33
C LEU A 106 7.05 14.77 -9.90
N PHE A 107 7.69 15.93 -9.75
CA PHE A 107 7.17 17.18 -10.26
C PHE A 107 7.16 17.22 -11.80
N GLU A 108 8.22 16.74 -12.44
CA GLU A 108 8.37 16.79 -13.91
C GLU A 108 7.46 15.77 -14.63
N THR A 109 7.25 14.59 -14.05
CA THR A 109 6.66 13.44 -14.74
C THR A 109 5.44 12.83 -14.04
N GLY A 110 5.11 13.26 -12.83
CA GLY A 110 4.11 12.63 -11.97
C GLY A 110 4.59 11.28 -11.37
N HIS A 111 5.85 10.92 -11.55
CA HIS A 111 6.47 9.69 -11.08
C HIS A 111 7.90 9.93 -10.56
N PRO A 112 8.40 9.08 -9.67
CA PRO A 112 7.74 7.91 -9.05
C PRO A 112 6.67 8.33 -8.04
N TRP A 113 5.69 7.46 -7.78
CA TRP A 113 4.86 7.60 -6.59
C TRP A 113 5.68 7.31 -5.35
N ILE A 114 5.30 7.87 -4.22
CA ILE A 114 6.02 7.71 -2.95
C ILE A 114 5.12 6.95 -1.98
N THR A 115 5.58 5.78 -1.54
CA THR A 115 4.85 4.89 -0.62
C THR A 115 5.77 4.49 0.53
N PHE A 116 5.28 4.53 1.76
CA PHE A 116 6.06 4.31 2.96
C PHE A 116 5.98 2.86 3.44
N LYS A 117 7.11 2.16 3.34
CA LYS A 117 7.25 0.73 3.67
C LYS A 117 6.83 0.40 5.10
N ASP A 118 7.36 1.14 6.06
CA ASP A 118 7.18 0.81 7.47
C ASP A 118 5.75 1.08 7.93
N SER A 119 5.15 2.19 7.50
CA SER A 119 3.75 2.51 7.79
C SER A 119 2.78 1.47 7.23
N CYS A 120 3.01 0.98 5.99
CA CYS A 120 2.20 -0.07 5.39
C CYS A 120 2.30 -1.38 6.17
N ASN A 121 3.51 -1.76 6.59
CA ASN A 121 3.74 -2.99 7.34
C ASN A 121 3.22 -2.90 8.78
N LEU A 122 3.39 -1.75 9.45
CA LEU A 122 2.87 -1.51 10.80
C LEU A 122 1.34 -1.62 10.87
N ARG A 123 0.65 -1.22 9.79
CA ARG A 123 -0.82 -1.27 9.70
C ARG A 123 -1.36 -2.58 9.15
N SER A 124 -0.50 -3.51 8.74
CA SER A 124 -0.93 -4.81 8.23
C SER A 124 -1.56 -5.65 9.34
N PRO A 125 -2.77 -6.18 9.16
CA PRO A 125 -3.36 -7.12 10.09
C PRO A 125 -2.72 -8.52 10.01
N GLN A 126 -1.81 -8.75 9.06
CA GLN A 126 -1.20 -10.06 8.77
C GLN A 126 0.33 -10.05 8.93
N GLN A 127 0.87 -9.27 9.85
CA GLN A 127 2.33 -9.19 10.12
C GLN A 127 2.95 -10.56 10.46
N HIS A 128 2.18 -11.48 11.02
CA HIS A 128 2.61 -12.84 11.38
C HIS A 128 2.78 -13.77 10.17
N ILE A 129 2.25 -13.41 9.00
CA ILE A 129 2.35 -14.20 7.77
C ILE A 129 3.54 -13.77 6.93
N GLY A 130 3.82 -12.48 6.83
CA GLY A 130 4.90 -11.97 6.00
C GLY A 130 4.94 -10.46 5.90
N VAL A 131 5.85 -9.99 5.07
CA VAL A 131 6.12 -8.57 4.83
C VAL A 131 5.41 -8.10 3.56
N ILE A 132 4.92 -6.88 3.58
CA ILE A 132 4.41 -6.19 2.39
C ILE A 132 5.62 -5.56 1.69
N HIS A 133 5.90 -6.03 0.47
CA HIS A 133 7.08 -5.62 -0.30
C HIS A 133 6.81 -4.49 -1.30
N SER A 134 5.55 -4.29 -1.66
CA SER A 134 5.11 -3.27 -2.62
C SER A 134 3.60 -3.05 -2.51
N SER A 135 3.09 -2.10 -3.26
CA SER A 135 1.67 -1.92 -3.48
C SER A 135 1.31 -2.21 -4.95
N ASN A 136 0.07 -1.94 -5.33
CA ASN A 136 -0.42 -2.08 -6.70
C ASN A 136 -0.24 -0.79 -7.52
N LEU A 137 -0.88 -0.74 -8.69
CA LEU A 137 -0.86 0.41 -9.60
C LEU A 137 -1.40 1.69 -8.95
N CYS A 138 -2.42 1.61 -8.11
CA CYS A 138 -3.10 2.76 -7.50
C CYS A 138 -2.63 3.07 -6.06
N THR A 139 -1.69 2.29 -5.52
CA THR A 139 -1.06 2.45 -4.19
C THR A 139 -1.95 2.15 -2.97
N GLU A 140 -3.19 1.67 -3.18
CA GLU A 140 -4.13 1.38 -2.09
C GLU A 140 -3.99 -0.02 -1.50
N ILE A 141 -3.36 -0.96 -2.21
CA ILE A 141 -3.26 -2.35 -1.78
C ILE A 141 -1.98 -2.60 -1.00
N THR A 142 -2.14 -3.05 0.23
CA THR A 142 -1.06 -3.41 1.15
C THR A 142 -1.25 -4.84 1.63
N LEU A 143 -0.96 -5.79 0.74
CA LEU A 143 -1.03 -7.23 0.99
C LEU A 143 0.37 -7.83 0.89
N ASN A 144 0.66 -8.81 1.75
CA ASN A 144 1.92 -9.54 1.69
C ASN A 144 2.03 -10.39 0.42
N THR A 145 3.24 -10.60 -0.02
CA THR A 145 3.58 -11.47 -1.16
C THR A 145 4.74 -12.38 -0.78
N SER A 146 4.84 -13.53 -1.45
CA SER A 146 5.95 -14.48 -1.27
C SER A 146 6.19 -15.23 -2.58
N ASN A 147 7.12 -16.18 -2.57
CA ASN A 147 7.36 -17.06 -3.73
C ASN A 147 6.12 -17.86 -4.13
N ASP A 148 5.25 -18.18 -3.17
CA ASP A 148 4.07 -19.02 -3.36
C ASP A 148 2.75 -18.21 -3.36
N GLU A 149 2.82 -16.89 -3.16
CA GLU A 149 1.66 -16.04 -3.00
C GLU A 149 1.79 -14.74 -3.80
N ILE A 150 0.94 -14.57 -4.81
CA ILE A 150 0.74 -13.31 -5.51
C ILE A 150 -0.55 -12.69 -5.00
N ALA A 151 -0.46 -11.49 -4.43
CA ALA A 151 -1.62 -10.78 -3.89
C ALA A 151 -2.66 -10.45 -4.99
N VAL A 152 -3.92 -10.69 -4.66
CA VAL A 152 -5.07 -10.39 -5.52
C VAL A 152 -6.03 -9.50 -4.75
N CYS A 153 -6.48 -8.41 -5.36
CA CYS A 153 -7.45 -7.50 -4.75
C CYS A 153 -8.87 -7.77 -5.28
N ASN A 154 -9.84 -7.77 -4.36
CA ASN A 154 -11.26 -7.88 -4.63
C ASN A 154 -11.93 -6.61 -4.11
N LEU A 155 -12.29 -5.69 -5.00
CA LEU A 155 -12.62 -4.31 -4.65
C LEU A 155 -14.06 -3.96 -4.99
N GLY A 156 -14.67 -3.12 -4.13
CA GLY A 156 -15.96 -2.48 -4.37
C GLY A 156 -16.00 -1.09 -3.75
N SER A 157 -16.90 -0.23 -4.24
CA SER A 157 -17.08 1.13 -3.71
C SER A 157 -18.55 1.46 -3.54
N VAL A 158 -18.90 2.02 -2.38
CA VAL A 158 -20.25 2.52 -2.09
C VAL A 158 -20.45 3.87 -2.78
N ASN A 159 -21.46 3.98 -3.61
CA ASN A 159 -21.84 5.25 -4.24
C ASN A 159 -22.63 6.11 -3.24
N LEU A 160 -21.94 7.07 -2.58
CA LEU A 160 -22.53 7.92 -1.53
C LEU A 160 -23.80 8.67 -1.97
N PRO A 161 -23.85 9.37 -3.13
CA PRO A 161 -25.06 10.07 -3.57
C PRO A 161 -26.30 9.20 -3.60
N GLN A 162 -26.16 7.94 -3.96
CA GLN A 162 -27.28 6.99 -3.98
C GLN A 162 -27.76 6.58 -2.57
N HIS A 163 -27.00 6.92 -1.54
CA HIS A 163 -27.30 6.64 -0.14
C HIS A 163 -27.66 7.92 0.66
N MET A 164 -27.73 9.06 -0.04
CA MET A 164 -28.21 10.31 0.55
C MET A 164 -29.73 10.42 0.45
N ARG A 165 -30.34 10.93 1.48
CA ARG A 165 -31.77 11.28 1.54
C ARG A 165 -31.94 12.61 2.27
N ASP A 166 -32.50 13.59 1.58
CA ASP A 166 -32.72 14.94 2.13
C ASP A 166 -31.45 15.56 2.75
N GLY A 167 -30.30 15.37 2.09
CA GLY A 167 -28.98 15.86 2.55
C GLY A 167 -28.34 15.04 3.68
N ILE A 168 -28.95 13.93 4.09
CA ILE A 168 -28.45 13.07 5.18
C ILE A 168 -28.11 11.67 4.64
N LEU A 169 -27.06 11.06 5.17
CA LEU A 169 -26.71 9.68 4.82
C LEU A 169 -27.71 8.68 5.43
N ASP A 170 -28.36 7.89 4.56
CA ASP A 170 -29.27 6.81 4.97
C ASP A 170 -28.47 5.59 5.43
N GLU A 171 -28.18 5.52 6.73
CA GLU A 171 -27.37 4.47 7.34
C GLU A 171 -27.95 3.06 7.12
N GLU A 172 -29.27 2.89 7.18
CA GLU A 172 -29.91 1.58 6.95
C GLU A 172 -29.75 1.12 5.49
N LYS A 173 -29.76 2.04 4.54
CA LYS A 173 -29.47 1.73 3.14
C LYS A 173 -27.99 1.39 2.94
N VAL A 174 -27.08 2.15 3.55
CA VAL A 174 -25.63 1.85 3.54
C VAL A 174 -25.38 0.46 4.10
N LYS A 175 -25.92 0.13 5.26
CA LYS A 175 -25.82 -1.19 5.90
C LYS A 175 -26.21 -2.32 4.96
N ARG A 176 -27.41 -2.22 4.32
CA ARG A 176 -27.86 -3.24 3.37
C ARG A 176 -26.91 -3.37 2.18
N THR A 177 -26.49 -2.25 1.62
CA THR A 177 -25.58 -2.23 0.46
C THR A 177 -24.23 -2.84 0.81
N VAL A 178 -23.62 -2.41 1.91
CA VAL A 178 -22.32 -2.90 2.37
C VAL A 178 -22.35 -4.40 2.68
N THR A 179 -23.39 -4.86 3.38
CA THR A 179 -23.58 -6.29 3.69
C THR A 179 -23.67 -7.13 2.42
N THR A 180 -24.45 -6.66 1.43
CA THR A 180 -24.60 -7.35 0.15
C THR A 180 -23.30 -7.32 -0.65
N ALA A 181 -22.64 -6.17 -0.75
CA ALA A 181 -21.42 -6.00 -1.50
C ALA A 181 -20.29 -6.86 -0.93
N LEU A 182 -20.15 -6.93 0.40
CA LEU A 182 -19.14 -7.75 1.04
C LEU A 182 -19.34 -9.25 0.73
N ARG A 183 -20.58 -9.73 0.79
CA ARG A 183 -20.94 -11.09 0.36
C ARG A 183 -20.62 -11.34 -1.11
N MET A 184 -20.87 -10.37 -1.97
CA MET A 184 -20.53 -10.48 -3.41
C MET A 184 -19.03 -10.57 -3.61
N LEU A 185 -18.23 -9.74 -2.94
CA LEU A 185 -16.77 -9.76 -3.00
C LEU A 185 -16.19 -11.07 -2.48
N ASP A 186 -16.73 -11.60 -1.38
CA ASP A 186 -16.34 -12.91 -0.86
C ASP A 186 -16.69 -14.04 -1.84
N ASN A 187 -17.84 -13.99 -2.50
CA ASN A 187 -18.23 -14.97 -3.52
C ASN A 187 -17.29 -14.93 -4.74
N VAL A 188 -16.87 -13.74 -5.16
CA VAL A 188 -15.94 -13.59 -6.31
C VAL A 188 -14.64 -14.35 -6.07
N ILE A 189 -14.12 -14.39 -4.83
CA ILE A 189 -12.91 -15.15 -4.49
C ILE A 189 -13.07 -16.62 -4.86
N ASP A 190 -14.22 -17.22 -4.66
CA ASP A 190 -14.46 -18.64 -4.92
C ASP A 190 -14.74 -18.97 -6.39
N ILE A 191 -15.39 -18.05 -7.12
CA ILE A 191 -15.81 -18.29 -8.50
C ILE A 191 -14.88 -17.71 -9.55
N ASN A 192 -13.86 -16.95 -9.14
CA ASN A 192 -12.94 -16.28 -10.05
C ASN A 192 -12.04 -17.27 -10.80
N TYR A 193 -11.69 -16.93 -12.04
CA TYR A 193 -10.65 -17.61 -12.78
C TYR A 193 -9.27 -17.06 -12.40
N TYR A 194 -8.39 -17.93 -11.95
CA TYR A 194 -7.01 -17.58 -11.60
C TYR A 194 -6.07 -18.08 -12.69
N SER A 195 -5.33 -17.15 -13.30
CA SER A 195 -4.38 -17.47 -14.37
C SER A 195 -3.12 -18.20 -13.88
N VAL A 196 -2.81 -18.09 -12.59
CA VAL A 196 -1.64 -18.73 -11.95
C VAL A 196 -2.03 -19.25 -10.55
N ASP A 197 -1.47 -20.39 -10.17
CA ASP A 197 -1.80 -21.05 -8.90
C ASP A 197 -1.38 -20.23 -7.67
N THR A 198 -0.30 -19.46 -7.75
CA THR A 198 0.17 -18.58 -6.67
C THR A 198 -0.83 -17.47 -6.34
N ALA A 199 -1.54 -16.93 -7.33
CA ALA A 199 -2.62 -15.97 -7.13
C ALA A 199 -3.85 -16.63 -6.48
N LYS A 200 -4.21 -17.84 -6.94
CA LYS A 200 -5.30 -18.64 -6.35
C LYS A 200 -4.99 -18.98 -4.89
N ASN A 201 -3.77 -19.44 -4.61
CA ASN A 201 -3.32 -19.78 -3.26
C ASN A 201 -3.46 -18.58 -2.33
N SER A 202 -2.90 -17.42 -2.69
CA SER A 202 -3.00 -16.19 -1.91
C SER A 202 -4.45 -15.80 -1.65
N ASN A 203 -5.27 -15.73 -2.71
CA ASN A 203 -6.64 -15.22 -2.59
C ASN A 203 -7.55 -16.13 -1.75
N LEU A 204 -7.45 -17.44 -1.89
CA LEU A 204 -8.22 -18.39 -1.07
C LEU A 204 -7.72 -18.46 0.38
N LYS A 205 -6.42 -18.28 0.61
CA LYS A 205 -5.80 -18.33 1.95
C LYS A 205 -6.14 -17.09 2.79
N HIS A 206 -6.09 -15.90 2.18
CA HIS A 206 -6.26 -14.62 2.88
C HIS A 206 -7.64 -14.02 2.74
N ARG A 207 -8.37 -14.33 1.69
CA ARG A 207 -9.71 -13.80 1.33
C ARG A 207 -9.79 -12.27 1.46
N PRO A 208 -8.87 -11.49 0.87
CA PRO A 208 -8.83 -10.06 1.05
C PRO A 208 -9.95 -9.39 0.26
N VAL A 209 -10.68 -8.49 0.90
CA VAL A 209 -11.71 -7.65 0.29
C VAL A 209 -11.45 -6.19 0.64
N GLY A 210 -11.63 -5.30 -0.32
CA GLY A 210 -11.52 -3.85 -0.12
C GLY A 210 -12.84 -3.16 -0.41
N MET A 211 -13.35 -2.41 0.58
CA MET A 211 -14.57 -1.62 0.45
C MET A 211 -14.24 -0.14 0.60
N GLY A 212 -14.40 0.61 -0.48
CA GLY A 212 -14.24 2.05 -0.51
C GLY A 212 -15.56 2.80 -0.67
N LEU A 213 -15.46 4.09 -0.93
CA LEU A 213 -16.58 4.95 -1.28
C LEU A 213 -16.25 5.76 -2.54
N MET A 214 -17.29 6.20 -3.25
CA MET A 214 -17.20 7.12 -4.38
C MET A 214 -18.33 8.15 -4.34
N GLY A 215 -18.16 9.26 -5.08
CA GLY A 215 -19.16 10.34 -5.12
C GLY A 215 -19.16 11.20 -3.85
N PHE A 216 -18.02 11.30 -3.14
CA PHE A 216 -17.91 12.11 -1.93
C PHE A 216 -18.25 13.58 -2.18
N GLN A 217 -17.69 14.17 -3.25
CA GLN A 217 -17.98 15.56 -3.61
C GLN A 217 -19.45 15.77 -3.98
N ASP A 218 -20.07 14.82 -4.68
CA ASP A 218 -21.50 14.90 -5.02
C ASP A 218 -22.37 14.86 -3.75
N ALA A 219 -22.00 14.02 -2.78
CA ALA A 219 -22.68 13.97 -1.49
C ALA A 219 -22.50 15.27 -0.70
N LEU A 220 -21.34 15.97 -0.80
CA LEU A 220 -21.14 17.29 -0.22
C LEU A 220 -22.04 18.35 -0.89
N TYR A 221 -22.20 18.31 -2.22
CA TYR A 221 -23.13 19.20 -2.93
C TYR A 221 -24.58 18.97 -2.47
N MET A 222 -24.99 17.75 -2.19
CA MET A 222 -26.33 17.46 -1.66
C MET A 222 -26.55 17.99 -0.25
N GLN A 223 -25.49 18.36 0.46
CA GLN A 223 -25.51 18.95 1.81
C GLN A 223 -25.21 20.44 1.83
N ASP A 224 -24.99 21.06 0.67
CA ASP A 224 -24.48 22.44 0.55
C ASP A 224 -23.18 22.67 1.35
N ALA A 225 -22.33 21.65 1.49
CA ALA A 225 -21.10 21.68 2.25
C ALA A 225 -19.89 21.97 1.32
N PRO A 226 -19.14 23.07 1.53
CA PRO A 226 -17.91 23.32 0.80
C PRO A 226 -16.85 22.25 1.12
N TYR A 227 -16.06 21.84 0.12
CA TYR A 227 -15.01 20.81 0.30
C TYR A 227 -14.00 21.15 1.41
N CYS A 228 -13.58 22.44 1.49
CA CYS A 228 -12.66 22.92 2.52
C CYS A 228 -13.41 23.47 3.75
N SER A 229 -14.29 22.67 4.33
CA SER A 229 -15.07 23.06 5.51
C SER A 229 -15.05 21.98 6.59
N ASP A 230 -15.30 22.38 7.84
CA ASP A 230 -15.42 21.44 8.96
C ASP A 230 -16.56 20.43 8.73
N ALA A 231 -17.65 20.85 8.09
CA ALA A 231 -18.76 19.97 7.71
C ALA A 231 -18.32 18.85 6.76
N ALA A 232 -17.42 19.15 5.81
CA ALA A 232 -16.88 18.13 4.92
C ALA A 232 -15.96 17.13 5.65
N ILE A 233 -15.17 17.60 6.62
CA ILE A 233 -14.33 16.75 7.47
C ILE A 233 -15.20 15.83 8.33
N GLU A 234 -16.22 16.38 8.99
CA GLU A 234 -17.16 15.62 9.81
C GLU A 234 -17.93 14.58 8.98
N PHE A 235 -18.37 14.95 7.78
CA PHE A 235 -19.03 14.02 6.87
C PHE A 235 -18.10 12.92 6.38
N ALA A 236 -16.83 13.22 6.10
CA ALA A 236 -15.84 12.22 5.71
C ALA A 236 -15.64 11.18 6.83
N ASP A 237 -15.44 11.65 8.06
CA ASP A 237 -15.26 10.79 9.24
C ASP A 237 -16.50 9.92 9.47
N ARG A 238 -17.68 10.54 9.54
CA ARG A 238 -18.94 9.84 9.82
C ARG A 238 -19.34 8.84 8.72
N SER A 239 -19.21 9.20 7.45
CA SER A 239 -19.55 8.29 6.35
C SER A 239 -18.62 7.07 6.33
N MET A 240 -17.34 7.26 6.59
CA MET A 240 -16.38 6.16 6.62
C MET A 240 -16.52 5.29 7.88
N GLU A 241 -16.85 5.88 9.04
CA GLU A 241 -17.20 5.14 10.26
C GLU A 241 -18.35 4.17 10.01
N ILE A 242 -19.46 4.65 9.41
CA ILE A 242 -20.65 3.83 9.11
C ILE A 242 -20.29 2.68 8.15
N ILE A 243 -19.58 2.98 7.06
CA ILE A 243 -19.19 1.97 6.08
C ILE A 243 -18.27 0.94 6.71
N SER A 244 -17.25 1.36 7.46
CA SER A 244 -16.27 0.48 8.10
C SER A 244 -16.93 -0.42 9.15
N TYR A 245 -17.80 0.13 9.99
CA TYR A 245 -18.53 -0.63 11.00
C TYR A 245 -19.37 -1.75 10.35
N HIS A 246 -20.19 -1.40 9.35
CA HIS A 246 -21.04 -2.39 8.70
C HIS A 246 -20.25 -3.40 7.85
N ALA A 247 -19.11 -3.01 7.28
CA ALA A 247 -18.23 -3.93 6.56
C ALA A 247 -17.58 -4.97 7.49
N ILE A 248 -17.03 -4.53 8.62
CA ILE A 248 -16.44 -5.43 9.62
C ILE A 248 -17.51 -6.34 10.23
N HIS A 249 -18.67 -5.79 10.56
CA HIS A 249 -19.81 -6.57 11.07
C HIS A 249 -20.26 -7.63 10.05
N ALA A 250 -20.45 -7.26 8.78
CA ALA A 250 -20.83 -8.18 7.73
C ALA A 250 -19.78 -9.27 7.48
N SER A 251 -18.50 -8.94 7.56
CA SER A 251 -17.40 -9.91 7.48
C SER A 251 -17.47 -10.94 8.63
N SER A 252 -17.73 -10.46 9.86
CA SER A 252 -17.92 -11.33 11.03
C SER A 252 -19.12 -12.27 10.88
N GLU A 253 -20.26 -11.76 10.37
CA GLU A 253 -21.45 -12.60 10.14
C GLU A 253 -21.21 -13.63 9.02
N LEU A 254 -20.48 -13.27 7.97
CA LEU A 254 -20.07 -14.23 6.94
C LEU A 254 -19.16 -15.33 7.51
N ALA A 255 -18.25 -14.98 8.42
CA ALA A 255 -17.40 -15.97 9.09
C ALA A 255 -18.19 -16.92 9.98
N LYS A 256 -19.25 -16.47 10.63
CA LYS A 256 -20.19 -17.37 11.36
C LYS A 256 -20.93 -18.32 10.43
N GLU A 257 -21.31 -17.86 9.25
CA GLU A 257 -22.05 -18.64 8.26
C GLU A 257 -21.15 -19.65 7.51
N ARG A 258 -19.94 -19.25 7.13
CA ARG A 258 -19.07 -19.98 6.18
C ARG A 258 -17.81 -20.55 6.80
N GLY A 259 -17.54 -20.23 8.04
CA GLY A 259 -16.23 -20.45 8.68
C GLY A 259 -15.27 -19.30 8.46
N THR A 260 -14.22 -19.27 9.24
CA THR A 260 -13.13 -18.27 9.16
C THR A 260 -12.21 -18.55 7.96
N TYR A 261 -11.57 -17.51 7.43
CA TYR A 261 -10.55 -17.72 6.41
C TYR A 261 -9.30 -18.43 6.98
N PRO A 262 -8.57 -19.21 6.18
CA PRO A 262 -7.51 -20.10 6.69
C PRO A 262 -6.44 -19.41 7.55
N CYS A 263 -6.06 -18.17 7.23
CA CYS A 263 -5.02 -17.44 7.94
C CYS A 263 -5.49 -16.80 9.26
N LEU A 264 -6.78 -16.72 9.54
CA LEU A 264 -7.29 -16.03 10.73
C LEU A 264 -6.75 -16.63 12.04
N LEU A 265 -6.59 -17.93 12.10
CA LEU A 265 -6.08 -18.62 13.28
C LEU A 265 -4.64 -18.26 13.66
N TYR A 266 -3.92 -17.59 12.78
CA TYR A 266 -2.56 -17.12 12.97
C TYR A 266 -2.45 -15.61 13.19
N THR A 267 -3.58 -14.88 13.17
CA THR A 267 -3.57 -13.44 13.47
C THR A 267 -3.36 -13.23 14.97
N SER A 268 -2.40 -12.38 15.33
CA SER A 268 -2.30 -11.88 16.70
C SER A 268 -3.59 -11.16 17.07
N PRO A 269 -4.02 -11.23 18.34
CA PRO A 269 -5.11 -10.40 18.81
C PRO A 269 -4.80 -8.93 18.49
N SER A 270 -5.82 -8.19 18.10
CA SER A 270 -5.70 -6.76 17.87
C SER A 270 -5.09 -6.09 19.09
N PRO A 271 -4.19 -5.09 18.94
CA PRO A 271 -3.71 -4.31 20.08
C PRO A 271 -4.83 -3.59 20.86
N ARG A 272 -6.07 -3.70 20.38
CA ARG A 272 -7.29 -3.16 21.02
C ARG A 272 -8.12 -4.20 21.76
N ASP A 273 -7.75 -5.47 21.68
CA ASP A 273 -8.32 -6.57 22.46
C ASP A 273 -7.41 -6.85 23.67
#